data_6f7c6dbdf94a3ba5e07fef63bda7966a
#
_entry.id   6f7c6dbdf94a3ba5e07fef63bda7966a
#
_cell.length_a   1.000
_cell.length_b   1.000
_cell.length_c   1.000
_cell.angle_alpha   90.00
_cell.angle_beta   90.00
_cell.angle_gamma   90.00
#
_symmetry.space_group_name_H-M   'P 1'
#
loop_
_entity.id
_entity.type
_entity.pdbx_description
1 polymer ?
#
loop_
_entity_poly.entity_id
_entity_poly.type
_entity_poly.pdbx_seq_one_letter_code
_entity_poly.pdbx_strand_id
1 'polypeptide(L)'
;MEPHWHARKLLTIIAEAALERALVAEVRHAGALGYTIAEVRGAGQAGERAGDWEGERSIEFRVVCDEATAGVIADRVMGRYARDYSLVLYLSDVQVRRAERFT
;
A
#
# COMPACT_ATOMS: atom_id res chain seq x y z
N MET A 1 -15.22 -21.41 -21.45
CA MET A 1 -15.87 -20.29 -20.75
C MET A 1 -14.82 -19.48 -20.01
N GLU A 2 -14.86 -18.18 -20.17
CA GLU A 2 -13.94 -17.28 -19.52
C GLU A 2 -14.14 -17.29 -18.02
N PRO A 3 -13.07 -17.33 -17.21
CA PRO A 3 -13.23 -17.18 -15.78
C PRO A 3 -13.69 -15.75 -15.47
N HIS A 4 -14.61 -15.65 -14.53
CA HIS A 4 -15.11 -14.35 -14.12
C HIS A 4 -14.18 -13.66 -13.11
N TRP A 5 -13.28 -14.42 -12.50
CA TRP A 5 -12.37 -13.91 -11.48
C TRP A 5 -10.93 -14.05 -11.96
N HIS A 6 -10.13 -13.05 -11.68
CA HIS A 6 -8.73 -13.00 -12.11
C HIS A 6 -7.83 -12.75 -10.93
N ALA A 7 -6.72 -13.49 -10.89
CA ALA A 7 -5.76 -13.38 -9.80
C ALA A 7 -4.97 -12.06 -9.88
N ARG A 8 -4.83 -11.41 -8.75
CA ARG A 8 -4.02 -10.21 -8.58
C ARG A 8 -3.42 -10.21 -7.18
N LYS A 9 -2.58 -9.22 -6.93
CA LYS A 9 -2.02 -9.02 -5.59
C LYS A 9 -2.63 -7.77 -4.97
N LEU A 10 -2.89 -7.85 -3.67
CA LEU A 10 -3.24 -6.68 -2.88
C LEU A 10 -2.01 -6.34 -2.04
N LEU A 11 -1.39 -5.21 -2.33
CA LEU A 11 -0.31 -4.69 -1.51
C LEU A 11 -0.92 -3.69 -0.53
N THR A 12 -0.69 -3.94 0.76
CA THR A 12 -1.16 -3.06 1.82
C THR A 12 0.04 -2.43 2.49
N ILE A 13 0.01 -1.11 2.62
CA ILE A 13 1.06 -0.36 3.28
C ILE A 13 0.42 0.43 4.40
N ILE A 14 0.83 0.17 5.64
CA ILE A 14 0.39 0.97 6.78
C ILE A 14 1.56 1.87 7.14
N ALA A 15 1.33 3.17 7.09
CA ALA A 15 2.39 4.16 7.20
C ALA A 15 1.91 5.40 7.92
N GLU A 16 2.86 6.25 8.28
CA GLU A 16 2.56 7.58 8.81
C GLU A 16 1.86 8.40 7.73
N ALA A 17 0.87 9.17 8.13
CA ALA A 17 0.08 9.97 7.20
C ALA A 17 0.93 10.96 6.40
N ALA A 18 2.05 11.38 6.96
CA ALA A 18 2.97 12.28 6.27
C ALA A 18 3.50 11.69 4.96
N LEU A 19 3.47 10.37 4.81
CA LEU A 19 3.95 9.71 3.60
C LEU A 19 2.92 9.61 2.48
N GLU A 20 1.70 10.08 2.69
CA GLU A 20 0.64 9.86 1.71
C GLU A 20 1.01 10.31 0.30
N ARG A 21 1.50 11.52 0.15
CA ARG A 21 1.87 12.04 -1.17
C ARG A 21 3.01 11.26 -1.80
N ALA A 22 3.98 10.89 -0.99
CA ALA A 22 5.12 10.12 -1.47
C ALA A 22 4.70 8.75 -1.97
N LEU A 23 3.79 8.10 -1.23
CA LEU A 23 3.28 6.79 -1.63
C LEU A 23 2.46 6.87 -2.92
N VAL A 24 1.65 7.90 -3.07
CA VAL A 24 0.91 8.11 -4.32
C VAL A 24 1.88 8.21 -5.50
N ALA A 25 2.96 8.97 -5.33
CA ALA A 25 3.96 9.14 -6.39
C ALA A 25 4.64 7.81 -6.72
N GLU A 26 4.99 7.01 -5.72
CA GLU A 26 5.64 5.72 -5.95
C GLU A 26 4.72 4.76 -6.70
N VAL A 27 3.45 4.71 -6.31
CA VAL A 27 2.48 3.83 -6.94
C VAL A 27 2.25 4.20 -8.40
N ARG A 28 2.12 5.49 -8.68
CA ARG A 28 1.96 5.97 -10.04
C ARG A 28 3.18 5.73 -10.89
N HIS A 29 4.35 5.96 -10.32
CA HIS A 29 5.61 5.75 -11.02
C HIS A 29 5.78 4.27 -11.41
N ALA A 30 5.33 3.37 -10.56
CA ALA A 30 5.40 1.94 -10.81
C ALA A 30 4.37 1.47 -11.86
N GLY A 31 3.43 2.33 -12.21
CA GLY A 31 2.44 2.02 -13.25
C GLY A 31 1.14 1.41 -12.74
N ALA A 32 0.92 1.37 -11.43
CA ALA A 32 -0.35 0.90 -10.92
C ALA A 32 -1.46 1.90 -11.27
N LEU A 33 -2.64 1.37 -11.58
CA LEU A 33 -3.73 2.17 -12.13
C LEU A 33 -4.59 2.86 -11.07
N GLY A 34 -4.54 2.40 -9.82
CA GLY A 34 -5.32 3.02 -8.79
C GLY A 34 -4.88 2.61 -7.39
N TYR A 35 -5.47 3.24 -6.40
CA TYR A 35 -5.18 2.97 -5.00
C TYR A 35 -6.35 3.41 -4.13
N THR A 36 -6.36 2.93 -2.89
CA THR A 36 -7.34 3.33 -1.89
C THR A 36 -6.60 3.70 -0.62
N ILE A 37 -7.01 4.78 0.02
CA ILE A 37 -6.39 5.25 1.25
C ILE A 37 -7.46 5.40 2.32
N ALA A 38 -7.15 4.92 3.53
CA ALA A 38 -8.02 5.11 4.69
C ALA A 38 -7.17 5.54 5.88
N GLU A 39 -7.73 6.37 6.74
CA GLU A 39 -7.09 6.67 8.01
C GLU A 39 -7.34 5.51 8.96
N VAL A 40 -6.32 5.08 9.68
CA VAL A 40 -6.40 3.92 10.57
C VAL A 40 -5.70 4.21 11.87
N ARG A 41 -6.03 3.42 12.88
CA ARG A 41 -5.36 3.43 14.17
C ARG A 41 -4.86 2.03 14.48
N GLY A 42 -3.75 1.97 15.19
CA GLY A 42 -3.21 0.68 15.57
C GLY A 42 -2.01 0.84 16.46
N ALA A 43 -1.49 -0.29 16.88
CA ALA A 43 -0.27 -0.37 17.64
C ALA A 43 0.57 -1.50 17.10
N GLY A 44 1.86 -1.35 17.19
CA GLY A 44 2.79 -2.37 16.73
C GLY A 44 4.04 -2.36 17.57
N GLN A 45 5.02 -3.08 17.10
CA GLN A 45 6.27 -3.24 17.83
C GLN A 45 7.02 -1.91 18.03
N ALA A 46 6.81 -0.97 17.12
CA ALA A 46 7.43 0.35 17.23
C ALA A 46 6.74 1.27 18.24
N GLY A 47 5.70 0.77 18.93
CA GLY A 47 4.95 1.51 19.92
C GLY A 47 3.58 1.90 19.42
N GLU A 48 2.82 2.54 20.32
CA GLU A 48 1.49 3.00 19.97
C GLU A 48 1.57 4.19 19.05
N ARG A 49 0.70 4.16 18.06
CA ARG A 49 0.45 5.32 17.25
C ARG A 49 -0.82 5.95 17.77
N ALA A 50 -0.66 6.67 18.85
CA ALA A 50 -1.79 7.15 19.61
C ALA A 50 -2.61 8.20 18.87
N GLY A 51 -2.02 8.83 17.88
CA GLY A 51 -2.71 9.90 17.18
C GLY A 51 -2.87 11.15 18.03
N ASP A 52 -2.12 11.25 19.13
CA ASP A 52 -2.17 12.41 20.01
C ASP A 52 -1.59 13.65 19.34
N TRP A 53 -0.74 13.41 18.34
CA TRP A 53 -0.13 14.46 17.55
C TRP A 53 -0.58 14.29 16.12
N GLU A 54 -0.87 15.38 15.44
CA GLU A 54 -1.29 15.28 14.06
C GLU A 54 -0.27 14.55 13.18
N GLY A 55 1.00 14.70 13.47
CA GLY A 55 2.05 14.03 12.73
C GLY A 55 2.12 12.54 12.95
N GLU A 56 1.38 12.02 13.92
CA GLU A 56 1.39 10.60 14.26
C GLU A 56 0.23 9.82 13.67
N ARG A 57 -0.62 10.46 12.89
CA ARG A 57 -1.71 9.75 12.24
C ARG A 57 -1.17 8.73 11.25
N SER A 58 -1.90 7.64 11.13
CA SER A 58 -1.55 6.55 10.23
C SER A 58 -2.57 6.39 9.13
N ILE A 59 -2.10 5.89 8.01
CA ILE A 59 -2.96 5.55 6.88
C ILE A 59 -2.72 4.11 6.47
N GLU A 60 -3.76 3.51 5.90
CA GLU A 60 -3.65 2.24 5.20
C GLU A 60 -3.79 2.55 3.72
N PHE A 61 -2.75 2.24 2.98
CA PHE A 61 -2.67 2.50 1.55
C PHE A 61 -2.76 1.15 0.85
N ARG A 62 -3.76 0.96 0.00
CA ARG A 62 -4.00 -0.33 -0.66
C ARG A 62 -3.91 -0.19 -2.16
N VAL A 63 -3.20 -1.11 -2.78
CA VAL A 63 -3.04 -1.17 -4.22
C VAL A 63 -3.32 -2.59 -4.68
N VAL A 64 -4.25 -2.74 -5.59
CA VAL A 64 -4.46 -4.03 -6.26
C VAL A 64 -3.78 -3.94 -7.62
N CYS A 65 -2.86 -4.85 -7.89
CA CYS A 65 -2.05 -4.82 -9.09
C CYS A 65 -1.49 -6.22 -9.38
N ASP A 66 -0.73 -6.33 -10.45
CA ASP A 66 -0.07 -7.61 -10.71
C ASP A 66 1.15 -7.77 -9.78
N GLU A 67 1.67 -8.99 -9.76
CA GLU A 67 2.76 -9.32 -8.84
C GLU A 67 4.02 -8.50 -9.11
N ALA A 68 4.36 -8.29 -10.37
CA ALA A 68 5.56 -7.53 -10.72
C ALA A 68 5.46 -6.08 -10.25
N THR A 69 4.31 -5.45 -10.46
CA THR A 69 4.08 -4.08 -10.02
C THR A 69 4.13 -3.97 -8.50
N ALA A 70 3.52 -4.92 -7.80
CA ALA A 70 3.56 -4.95 -6.33
C ALA A 70 5.00 -5.04 -5.83
N GLY A 71 5.82 -5.87 -6.47
CA GLY A 71 7.23 -6.01 -6.10
C GLY A 71 8.01 -4.72 -6.29
N VAL A 72 7.79 -4.04 -7.40
CA VAL A 72 8.46 -2.75 -7.66
C VAL A 72 8.08 -1.72 -6.60
N ILE A 73 6.78 -1.61 -6.29
CA ILE A 73 6.33 -0.65 -5.28
C ILE A 73 6.96 -0.97 -3.92
N ALA A 74 6.89 -2.24 -3.50
CA ALA A 74 7.40 -2.65 -2.21
C ALA A 74 8.89 -2.37 -2.07
N ASP A 75 9.69 -2.70 -3.09
CA ASP A 75 11.12 -2.47 -3.07
C ASP A 75 11.47 -0.99 -2.97
N ARG A 76 10.77 -0.16 -3.72
CA ARG A 76 11.02 1.29 -3.69
C ARG A 76 10.62 1.90 -2.36
N VAL A 77 9.47 1.52 -1.85
CA VAL A 77 8.97 2.06 -0.57
C VAL A 77 9.89 1.66 0.57
N MET A 78 10.26 0.38 0.63
CA MET A 78 11.18 -0.07 1.67
C MET A 78 12.54 0.60 1.56
N GLY A 79 13.08 0.71 0.35
CA GLY A 79 14.39 1.30 0.16
C GLY A 79 14.45 2.79 0.46
N ARG A 80 13.37 3.50 0.23
CA ARG A 80 13.36 4.96 0.39
C ARG A 80 12.88 5.43 1.75
N TYR A 81 11.99 4.70 2.40
CA TYR A 81 11.29 5.24 3.56
C TYR A 81 11.41 4.41 4.84
N ALA A 82 11.76 3.13 4.75
CA ALA A 82 11.74 2.27 5.93
C ALA A 82 12.72 2.69 7.01
N ARG A 83 13.82 3.32 6.63
CA ARG A 83 14.82 3.77 7.60
C ARG A 83 14.29 4.88 8.50
N ASP A 84 13.55 5.82 7.93
CA ASP A 84 13.21 7.07 8.62
C ASP A 84 11.75 7.13 9.06
N TYR A 85 10.93 6.18 8.63
CA TYR A 85 9.50 6.18 8.91
C TYR A 85 9.05 4.82 9.38
N SER A 86 8.04 4.83 10.25
CA SER A 86 7.40 3.61 10.68
C SER A 86 6.42 3.18 9.60
N LEU A 87 6.65 2.03 9.00
CA LEU A 87 5.74 1.49 8.01
C LEU A 87 5.81 -0.02 7.98
N VAL A 88 4.71 -0.62 7.57
CA VAL A 88 4.56 -2.07 7.45
C VAL A 88 3.94 -2.35 6.10
N LEU A 89 4.47 -3.34 5.40
CA LEU A 89 3.92 -3.80 4.14
C LEU A 89 3.56 -5.27 4.24
N TYR A 90 2.44 -5.63 3.63
CA TYR A 90 2.15 -7.05 3.43
C TYR A 90 1.40 -7.26 2.12
N LEU A 91 1.45 -8.49 1.64
CA LEU A 91 0.91 -8.86 0.35
C LEU A 91 -0.12 -9.96 0.53
N SER A 92 -1.23 -9.83 -0.17
CA SER A 92 -2.30 -10.82 -0.16
C SER A 92 -2.66 -11.22 -1.57
N ASP A 93 -3.08 -12.47 -1.73
CA ASP A 93 -3.63 -12.91 -3.00
C ASP A 93 -5.11 -12.55 -3.02
N VAL A 94 -5.56 -11.94 -4.11
CA VAL A 94 -6.95 -11.59 -4.28
C VAL A 94 -7.43 -12.00 -5.67
N GLN A 95 -8.73 -12.09 -5.83
CA GLN A 95 -9.33 -12.31 -7.12
C GLN A 95 -10.22 -11.13 -7.43
N VAL A 96 -10.11 -10.62 -8.64
CA VAL A 96 -10.82 -9.43 -9.05
C VAL A 96 -11.67 -9.68 -10.27
N ARG A 97 -12.68 -8.86 -10.42
CA ARG A 97 -13.37 -8.68 -11.68
C ARG A 97 -12.79 -7.46 -12.37
N ARG A 98 -12.98 -7.36 -13.68
CA ARG A 98 -12.48 -6.23 -14.46
C ARG A 98 -10.96 -6.11 -14.32
N ALA A 99 -10.29 -7.20 -14.67
CA ALA A 99 -8.84 -7.34 -14.51
C ALA A 99 -8.04 -6.21 -15.16
N GLU A 100 -8.57 -5.60 -16.21
CA GLU A 100 -7.93 -4.50 -16.92
C GLU A 100 -7.74 -3.25 -16.07
N ARG A 101 -8.42 -3.18 -14.94
CA ARG A 101 -8.29 -2.07 -13.99
C ARG A 101 -7.14 -2.23 -13.03
N PHE A 102 -6.52 -3.41 -13.00
CA PHE A 102 -5.54 -3.75 -11.97
C PHE A 102 -4.28 -4.36 -12.59
N THR A 103 -3.37 -3.51 -12.93
CA THR A 103 -2.08 -3.98 -13.47
C THR A 103 -0.92 -3.51 -12.62
#